data_7f2762ba45deda4241033fc0141cefb4
#
_entry.id   7f2762ba45deda4241033fc0141cefb4
#
_cell.length_a   1.000
_cell.length_b   1.000
_cell.length_c   1.000
_cell.angle_alpha   90.00
_cell.angle_beta   90.00
_cell.angle_gamma   90.00
#
_symmetry.space_group_name_H-M   'P 1'
#
loop_
_entity.id
_entity.type
_entity.pdbx_description
1 polymer ?
#
loop_
_entity_poly.entity_id
_entity_poly.type
_entity_poly.pdbx_seq_one_letter_code
_entity_poly.pdbx_strand_id
1 'polypeptide(L)'
;CNELYETMYAYRQKMHFKRETIASKGIWKAKKMYILNAWNVEGVQYDQPKLKMQGIEAVRSSTPQACRNAIKDCLNIIMNKDEDDLKNYVQEFRNKFLSLSFEDISSPRGVNGMNKYSDSKEIYIKGTPIHVKGSLLFNNLLKEHNINNIPPIVDGDKIKFAYLKVPNIINDTVISCIDELPKQFNLEKYIDRDKQFNKTFLEPLRSITDIIDWEPEFRSTLEEFFE
;
A
#
# COMPACT_ATOMS: atom_id res chain seq x y z
N CYS A 1 -21.81 27.12 4.82
CA CYS A 1 -21.30 27.57 3.48
C CYS A 1 -22.40 28.25 2.67
N ASN A 2 -23.62 27.70 2.58
CA ASN A 2 -24.69 28.30 1.81
C ASN A 2 -25.12 29.69 2.34
N GLU A 3 -25.18 29.82 3.66
CA GLU A 3 -25.53 31.07 4.32
C GLU A 3 -24.48 32.18 4.05
N LEU A 4 -23.20 31.82 4.09
CA LEU A 4 -22.11 32.72 3.75
C LEU A 4 -22.10 33.08 2.26
N TYR A 5 -22.43 32.14 1.39
CA TYR A 5 -22.54 32.34 -0.04
C TYR A 5 -23.69 33.30 -0.40
N GLU A 6 -24.85 33.17 0.23
CA GLU A 6 -25.99 34.06 0.01
C GLU A 6 -25.75 35.50 0.52
N THR A 7 -24.92 35.68 1.54
CA THR A 7 -24.56 37.02 2.07
C THR A 7 -23.48 37.72 1.25
N MET A 8 -22.68 37.00 0.45
CA MET A 8 -21.59 37.59 -0.34
C MET A 8 -21.96 37.78 -1.81
N TYR A 9 -22.82 38.74 -2.08
CA TYR A 9 -23.36 39.00 -3.43
C TYR A 9 -22.33 39.12 -4.55
N ALA A 10 -21.18 39.76 -4.30
CA ALA A 10 -20.11 39.92 -5.29
C ALA A 10 -19.49 38.57 -5.75
N TYR A 11 -19.46 37.58 -4.88
CA TYR A 11 -18.95 36.22 -5.18
C TYR A 11 -20.03 35.33 -5.79
N ARG A 12 -21.29 35.54 -5.47
CA ARG A 12 -22.46 34.82 -6.00
C ARG A 12 -22.55 34.85 -7.53
N GLN A 13 -22.12 35.94 -8.14
CA GLN A 13 -22.12 36.09 -9.60
C GLN A 13 -20.98 35.35 -10.31
N LYS A 14 -19.87 35.03 -9.60
CA LYS A 14 -18.66 34.45 -10.16
C LYS A 14 -18.36 33.02 -9.68
N MET A 15 -18.96 32.63 -8.58
CA MET A 15 -18.71 31.30 -7.96
C MET A 15 -20.04 30.59 -7.69
N HIS A 16 -20.15 29.38 -8.18
CA HIS A 16 -21.30 28.52 -7.93
C HIS A 16 -20.90 27.37 -7.01
N PHE A 17 -21.41 27.40 -5.78
CA PHE A 17 -21.23 26.27 -4.85
C PHE A 17 -22.28 25.21 -5.12
N LYS A 18 -21.81 24.01 -5.41
CA LYS A 18 -22.65 22.83 -5.58
C LYS A 18 -22.35 21.83 -4.48
N ARG A 19 -23.40 21.32 -3.84
CA ARG A 19 -23.24 20.25 -2.87
C ARG A 19 -22.79 18.98 -3.58
N GLU A 20 -21.59 18.49 -3.22
CA GLU A 20 -21.00 17.33 -3.85
C GLU A 20 -21.37 16.03 -3.10
N THR A 21 -21.36 16.05 -1.77
CA THR A 21 -21.55 14.83 -0.99
C THR A 21 -22.28 15.11 0.32
N ILE A 22 -23.17 14.19 0.73
CA ILE A 22 -23.74 14.08 2.07
C ILE A 22 -23.22 12.79 2.68
N ALA A 23 -22.58 12.87 3.83
CA ALA A 23 -22.05 11.71 4.54
C ALA A 23 -22.48 11.73 6.01
N SER A 24 -22.67 10.54 6.60
CA SER A 24 -22.97 10.38 8.04
C SER A 24 -21.73 10.45 8.91
N LYS A 25 -20.60 9.91 8.40
CA LYS A 25 -19.30 9.91 9.07
C LYS A 25 -18.20 10.28 8.07
N GLY A 26 -17.11 10.85 8.55
CA GLY A 26 -15.95 11.15 7.72
C GLY A 26 -14.66 11.26 8.54
N ILE A 27 -13.57 10.82 7.93
CA ILE A 27 -12.21 10.95 8.45
C ILE A 27 -11.40 11.74 7.44
N TRP A 28 -10.76 12.82 7.88
CA TRP A 28 -9.89 13.67 7.06
C TRP A 28 -8.45 13.55 7.55
N LYS A 29 -7.60 12.88 6.77
CA LYS A 29 -6.18 12.71 7.08
C LYS A 29 -5.36 13.95 6.70
N ALA A 30 -5.63 14.51 5.52
CA ALA A 30 -4.95 15.69 5.01
C ALA A 30 -5.75 16.32 3.85
N LYS A 31 -5.26 17.42 3.27
CA LYS A 31 -5.81 18.00 2.05
C LYS A 31 -5.88 16.94 0.94
N LYS A 32 -7.05 16.73 0.36
CA LYS A 32 -7.31 15.70 -0.67
C LYS A 32 -7.13 14.25 -0.19
N MET A 33 -7.10 14.00 1.12
CA MET A 33 -7.01 12.66 1.71
C MET A 33 -8.13 12.51 2.73
N TYR A 34 -9.20 11.82 2.34
CA TYR A 34 -10.38 11.63 3.17
C TYR A 34 -11.11 10.33 2.88
N ILE A 35 -11.92 9.93 3.83
CA ILE A 35 -12.82 8.78 3.77
C ILE A 35 -14.19 9.24 4.27
N LEU A 36 -15.23 9.01 3.50
CA LEU A 36 -16.60 9.41 3.81
C LEU A 36 -17.55 8.21 3.70
N ASN A 37 -18.44 8.08 4.67
CA ASN A 37 -19.59 7.16 4.59
C ASN A 37 -20.75 7.92 3.93
N ALA A 38 -20.79 7.92 2.60
CA ALA A 38 -21.61 8.82 1.80
C ALA A 38 -23.00 8.25 1.50
N TRP A 39 -24.04 9.02 1.83
CA TRP A 39 -25.44 8.76 1.47
C TRP A 39 -25.85 9.35 0.14
N ASN A 40 -25.22 10.45 -0.26
CA ASN A 40 -25.48 11.11 -1.52
C ASN A 40 -24.18 11.62 -2.12
N VAL A 41 -23.96 11.37 -3.40
CA VAL A 41 -22.80 11.87 -4.14
C VAL A 41 -23.31 12.48 -5.45
N GLU A 42 -23.00 13.77 -5.67
CA GLU A 42 -23.38 14.51 -6.87
C GLU A 42 -24.90 14.45 -7.22
N GLY A 43 -25.73 14.38 -6.18
CA GLY A 43 -27.18 14.28 -6.33
C GLY A 43 -27.74 12.86 -6.41
N VAL A 44 -26.88 11.84 -6.55
CA VAL A 44 -27.30 10.44 -6.53
C VAL A 44 -27.46 9.97 -5.09
N GLN A 45 -28.69 9.60 -4.69
CA GLN A 45 -29.01 9.08 -3.38
C GLN A 45 -28.78 7.56 -3.35
N TYR A 46 -28.17 7.06 -2.27
CA TYR A 46 -27.98 5.63 -2.02
C TYR A 46 -28.92 5.15 -0.91
N ASP A 47 -29.43 3.94 -1.04
CA ASP A 47 -30.24 3.26 0.00
C ASP A 47 -29.41 2.86 1.22
N GLN A 48 -28.13 2.57 0.97
CA GLN A 48 -27.12 2.33 2.02
C GLN A 48 -25.88 3.19 1.73
N PRO A 49 -25.20 3.67 2.78
CA PRO A 49 -24.04 4.52 2.58
C PRO A 49 -22.90 3.77 1.89
N LYS A 50 -22.26 4.47 0.96
CA LYS A 50 -21.09 3.96 0.24
C LYS A 50 -19.81 4.64 0.70
N LEU A 51 -18.75 3.88 0.76
CA LEU A 51 -17.43 4.42 1.07
C LEU A 51 -16.91 5.25 -0.11
N LYS A 52 -16.86 6.58 0.07
CA LYS A 52 -16.17 7.51 -0.84
C LYS A 52 -14.81 7.84 -0.25
N MET A 53 -13.73 7.57 -0.99
CA MET A 53 -12.38 7.83 -0.50
C MET A 53 -11.52 8.48 -1.58
N GLN A 54 -10.58 9.32 -1.13
CA GLN A 54 -9.62 9.98 -1.99
C GLN A 54 -8.23 10.01 -1.33
N GLY A 55 -7.18 9.78 -2.14
CA GLY A 55 -5.79 9.87 -1.69
C GLY A 55 -5.33 8.81 -0.69
N ILE A 56 -6.17 7.82 -0.39
CA ILE A 56 -5.90 6.74 0.56
C ILE A 56 -5.21 5.57 -0.16
N GLU A 57 -4.38 4.83 0.56
CA GLU A 57 -3.61 3.69 0.03
C GLU A 57 -4.48 2.61 -0.58
N ALA A 58 -5.72 2.45 -0.11
CA ALA A 58 -6.71 1.51 -0.65
C ALA A 58 -7.07 1.76 -2.14
N VAL A 59 -6.79 2.95 -2.66
CA VAL A 59 -7.05 3.29 -4.08
C VAL A 59 -5.77 3.48 -4.90
N ARG A 60 -4.59 3.38 -4.28
CA ARG A 60 -3.30 3.57 -4.96
C ARG A 60 -2.88 2.29 -5.69
N SER A 61 -2.52 2.42 -6.97
CA SER A 61 -2.01 1.31 -7.79
C SER A 61 -0.66 0.74 -7.30
N SER A 62 0.08 1.51 -6.50
CA SER A 62 1.37 1.08 -5.92
C SER A 62 1.23 0.16 -4.69
N THR A 63 0.03 -0.05 -4.20
CA THR A 63 -0.27 -0.97 -3.10
C THR A 63 -0.71 -2.32 -3.68
N PRO A 64 -0.23 -3.47 -3.16
CA PRO A 64 -0.68 -4.80 -3.61
C PRO A 64 -2.20 -4.95 -3.55
N GLN A 65 -2.78 -5.70 -4.50
CA GLN A 65 -4.25 -5.81 -4.59
C GLN A 65 -4.87 -6.40 -3.33
N ALA A 66 -4.24 -7.43 -2.74
CA ALA A 66 -4.69 -8.03 -1.49
C ALA A 66 -4.74 -6.99 -0.36
N CYS A 67 -3.70 -6.17 -0.21
CA CYS A 67 -3.65 -5.10 0.80
C CYS A 67 -4.68 -4.00 0.52
N ARG A 68 -4.91 -3.62 -0.75
CA ARG A 68 -5.95 -2.63 -1.09
C ARG A 68 -7.34 -3.08 -0.69
N ASN A 69 -7.66 -4.35 -0.92
CA ASN A 69 -8.94 -4.91 -0.52
C ASN A 69 -9.07 -4.95 1.00
N ALA A 70 -8.06 -5.47 1.68
CA ALA A 70 -8.05 -5.53 3.15
C ALA A 70 -8.13 -4.13 3.81
N ILE A 71 -7.44 -3.10 3.27
CA ILE A 71 -7.59 -1.73 3.77
C ILE A 71 -9.03 -1.24 3.58
N LYS A 72 -9.69 -1.51 2.45
CA LYS A 72 -11.11 -1.15 2.24
C LYS A 72 -12.02 -1.81 3.27
N ASP A 73 -11.78 -3.08 3.58
CA ASP A 73 -12.55 -3.80 4.58
C ASP A 73 -12.32 -3.20 5.98
N CYS A 74 -11.07 -2.89 6.34
CA CYS A 74 -10.76 -2.15 7.58
C CYS A 74 -11.49 -0.80 7.65
N LEU A 75 -11.54 -0.04 6.54
CA LEU A 75 -12.25 1.22 6.51
C LEU A 75 -13.77 1.06 6.68
N ASN A 76 -14.36 -0.01 6.14
CA ASN A 76 -15.75 -0.35 6.40
C ASN A 76 -15.99 -0.68 7.88
N ILE A 77 -15.08 -1.41 8.52
CA ILE A 77 -15.13 -1.72 9.95
C ILE A 77 -15.06 -0.42 10.76
N ILE A 78 -14.08 0.44 10.51
CA ILE A 78 -13.91 1.74 11.19
C ILE A 78 -15.17 2.63 11.07
N MET A 79 -15.86 2.58 9.94
CA MET A 79 -17.07 3.38 9.74
C MET A 79 -18.31 2.81 10.42
N ASN A 80 -18.41 1.49 10.64
CA ASN A 80 -19.66 0.84 11.03
C ASN A 80 -19.57 -0.03 12.28
N LYS A 81 -18.36 -0.32 12.78
CA LYS A 81 -18.10 -1.22 13.91
C LYS A 81 -17.15 -0.59 14.93
N ASP A 82 -16.53 -1.40 15.77
CA ASP A 82 -15.63 -0.99 16.84
C ASP A 82 -14.16 -1.39 16.59
N GLU A 83 -13.31 -1.02 17.54
CA GLU A 83 -11.86 -1.24 17.48
C GLU A 83 -11.48 -2.72 17.58
N ASP A 84 -12.22 -3.50 18.38
CA ASP A 84 -11.93 -4.93 18.57
C ASP A 84 -12.26 -5.74 17.31
N ASP A 85 -13.32 -5.38 16.59
CA ASP A 85 -13.62 -5.93 15.26
C ASP A 85 -12.47 -5.64 14.27
N LEU A 86 -11.86 -4.44 14.36
CA LEU A 86 -10.72 -4.08 13.52
C LEU A 86 -9.49 -4.94 13.85
N LYS A 87 -9.15 -5.10 15.14
CA LYS A 87 -8.01 -5.91 15.58
C LYS A 87 -8.15 -7.36 15.15
N ASN A 88 -9.35 -7.94 15.33
CA ASN A 88 -9.65 -9.30 14.88
C ASN A 88 -9.46 -9.47 13.37
N TYR A 89 -10.00 -8.54 12.56
CA TYR A 89 -9.82 -8.57 11.12
C TYR A 89 -8.35 -8.47 10.70
N VAL A 90 -7.58 -7.58 11.32
CA VAL A 90 -6.15 -7.41 11.05
C VAL A 90 -5.38 -8.69 11.35
N GLN A 91 -5.70 -9.37 12.46
CA GLN A 91 -5.08 -10.64 12.83
C GLN A 91 -5.41 -11.75 11.81
N GLU A 92 -6.67 -11.86 11.39
CA GLU A 92 -7.09 -12.82 10.36
C GLU A 92 -6.40 -12.54 9.02
N PHE A 93 -6.34 -11.27 8.62
CA PHE A 93 -5.66 -10.89 7.39
C PHE A 93 -4.15 -11.13 7.45
N ARG A 94 -3.48 -10.93 8.61
CA ARG A 94 -2.07 -11.27 8.81
C ARG A 94 -1.82 -12.76 8.54
N ASN A 95 -2.64 -13.64 9.12
CA ASN A 95 -2.51 -15.09 8.91
C ASN A 95 -2.70 -15.46 7.43
N LYS A 96 -3.70 -14.87 6.77
CA LYS A 96 -3.92 -15.05 5.33
C LYS A 96 -2.73 -14.54 4.50
N PHE A 97 -2.23 -13.34 4.81
CA PHE A 97 -1.12 -12.70 4.08
C PHE A 97 0.14 -13.54 4.07
N LEU A 98 0.44 -14.23 5.18
CA LEU A 98 1.61 -15.12 5.29
C LEU A 98 1.56 -16.30 4.33
N SER A 99 0.38 -16.70 3.85
CA SER A 99 0.19 -17.79 2.88
C SER A 99 0.09 -17.35 1.41
N LEU A 100 0.02 -16.02 1.15
CA LEU A 100 -0.12 -15.49 -0.21
C LEU A 100 1.16 -15.68 -1.04
N SER A 101 1.00 -15.70 -2.36
CA SER A 101 2.12 -15.77 -3.30
C SER A 101 2.99 -14.51 -3.26
N PHE A 102 4.23 -14.61 -3.79
CA PHE A 102 5.10 -13.44 -4.00
C PHE A 102 4.38 -12.32 -4.77
N GLU A 103 3.65 -12.68 -5.80
CA GLU A 103 2.99 -11.73 -6.69
C GLU A 103 1.88 -10.95 -6.00
N ASP A 104 1.12 -11.61 -5.11
CA ASP A 104 -0.01 -11.01 -4.39
C ASP A 104 0.44 -10.00 -3.33
N ILE A 105 1.61 -10.23 -2.72
CA ILE A 105 2.14 -9.39 -1.64
C ILE A 105 3.12 -8.33 -2.11
N SER A 106 3.66 -8.46 -3.32
CA SER A 106 4.69 -7.56 -3.85
C SER A 106 4.13 -6.22 -4.27
N SER A 107 4.92 -5.17 -4.03
CA SER A 107 4.53 -3.78 -4.31
C SER A 107 4.76 -3.43 -5.78
N PRO A 108 3.71 -3.04 -6.54
CA PRO A 108 3.88 -2.59 -7.92
C PRO A 108 4.56 -1.23 -8.00
N ARG A 109 5.52 -1.06 -8.90
CA ARG A 109 6.21 0.20 -9.19
C ARG A 109 6.62 0.29 -10.67
N GLY A 110 6.72 1.52 -11.19
CA GLY A 110 7.43 1.79 -12.43
C GLY A 110 8.91 2.02 -12.15
N VAL A 111 9.78 1.51 -13.00
CA VAL A 111 11.24 1.67 -12.90
C VAL A 111 11.70 2.79 -13.80
N ASN A 112 12.53 3.69 -13.28
CA ASN A 112 13.18 4.74 -14.06
C ASN A 112 14.55 5.06 -13.50
N GLY A 113 15.48 5.42 -14.38
CA GLY A 113 16.83 5.87 -14.02
C GLY A 113 17.77 4.74 -13.64
N MET A 114 17.58 3.53 -14.15
CA MET A 114 18.45 2.38 -13.87
C MET A 114 19.92 2.69 -14.18
N ASN A 115 20.18 3.32 -15.34
CA ASN A 115 21.55 3.70 -15.73
C ASN A 115 22.21 4.69 -14.76
N LYS A 116 21.41 5.58 -14.14
CA LYS A 116 21.91 6.53 -13.14
C LYS A 116 22.37 5.85 -11.85
N TYR A 117 21.74 4.74 -11.49
CA TYR A 117 21.97 4.04 -10.23
C TYR A 117 22.80 2.76 -10.38
N SER A 118 23.06 2.31 -11.61
CA SER A 118 23.91 1.14 -11.85
C SER A 118 25.38 1.44 -11.57
N ASP A 119 26.09 0.45 -11.03
CA ASP A 119 27.52 0.46 -10.83
C ASP A 119 28.14 -0.84 -11.38
N SER A 120 29.31 -0.70 -12.02
CA SER A 120 30.00 -1.85 -12.62
C SER A 120 30.68 -2.79 -11.61
N LYS A 121 30.94 -2.29 -10.39
CA LYS A 121 31.62 -3.06 -9.31
C LYS A 121 30.65 -3.56 -8.26
N GLU A 122 29.69 -2.69 -7.85
CA GLU A 122 28.80 -2.95 -6.72
C GLU A 122 27.33 -3.17 -7.13
N ILE A 123 27.05 -3.36 -8.46
CA ILE A 123 25.72 -3.52 -9.06
C ILE A 123 24.92 -2.21 -8.98
N TYR A 124 24.88 -1.52 -7.85
CA TYR A 124 24.15 -0.27 -7.62
C TYR A 124 24.91 0.67 -6.67
N ILE A 125 24.66 1.99 -6.77
CA ILE A 125 25.28 3.01 -5.92
C ILE A 125 24.45 3.24 -4.63
N LYS A 126 25.09 3.86 -3.62
CA LYS A 126 24.41 4.29 -2.38
C LYS A 126 23.29 5.28 -2.69
N GLY A 127 22.13 5.11 -2.06
CA GLY A 127 20.94 5.97 -2.26
C GLY A 127 20.04 5.55 -3.42
N THR A 128 20.30 4.41 -4.05
CA THR A 128 19.40 3.83 -5.07
C THR A 128 18.01 3.56 -4.47
N PRO A 129 16.93 4.01 -5.13
CA PRO A 129 15.57 3.68 -4.71
C PRO A 129 15.35 2.16 -4.65
N ILE A 130 14.62 1.68 -3.63
CA ILE A 130 14.52 0.26 -3.30
C ILE A 130 14.04 -0.61 -4.48
N HIS A 131 13.06 -0.15 -5.24
CA HIS A 131 12.54 -0.87 -6.42
C HIS A 131 13.53 -0.91 -7.58
N VAL A 132 14.33 0.16 -7.78
CA VAL A 132 15.41 0.20 -8.78
C VAL A 132 16.55 -0.73 -8.35
N LYS A 133 16.92 -0.70 -7.06
CA LYS A 133 17.90 -1.62 -6.48
C LYS A 133 17.51 -3.09 -6.74
N GLY A 134 16.27 -3.46 -6.43
CA GLY A 134 15.76 -4.81 -6.69
C GLY A 134 15.79 -5.19 -8.17
N SER A 135 15.57 -4.22 -9.09
CA SER A 135 15.62 -4.44 -10.53
C SER A 135 17.04 -4.65 -11.03
N LEU A 136 18.01 -3.90 -10.52
CA LEU A 136 19.43 -4.09 -10.85
C LEU A 136 19.95 -5.45 -10.37
N LEU A 137 19.56 -5.84 -9.14
CA LEU A 137 19.86 -7.17 -8.58
C LEU A 137 19.25 -8.28 -9.43
N PHE A 138 17.99 -8.15 -9.84
CA PHE A 138 17.33 -9.11 -10.73
C PHE A 138 18.11 -9.29 -12.04
N ASN A 139 18.48 -8.21 -12.71
CA ASN A 139 19.23 -8.25 -13.95
C ASN A 139 20.63 -8.87 -13.77
N ASN A 140 21.27 -8.65 -12.61
CA ASN A 140 22.54 -9.28 -12.29
C ASN A 140 22.38 -10.79 -12.11
N LEU A 141 21.35 -11.23 -11.38
CA LEU A 141 21.06 -12.65 -11.18
C LEU A 141 20.73 -13.37 -12.48
N LEU A 142 20.02 -12.74 -13.44
CA LEU A 142 19.82 -13.34 -14.76
C LEU A 142 21.13 -13.65 -15.45
N LYS A 143 22.12 -12.75 -15.36
CA LYS A 143 23.45 -12.94 -15.94
C LYS A 143 24.24 -14.05 -15.21
N GLU A 144 24.27 -14.01 -13.89
CA GLU A 144 24.98 -15.01 -13.08
C GLU A 144 24.47 -16.44 -13.29
N HIS A 145 23.17 -16.60 -13.43
CA HIS A 145 22.53 -17.89 -13.67
C HIS A 145 22.40 -18.25 -15.16
N ASN A 146 22.93 -17.41 -16.08
CA ASN A 146 22.83 -17.60 -17.53
C ASN A 146 21.40 -17.81 -18.03
N ILE A 147 20.43 -17.08 -17.46
CA ILE A 147 19.01 -17.14 -17.84
C ILE A 147 18.75 -16.16 -18.98
N ASN A 148 18.61 -16.67 -20.21
CA ASN A 148 18.45 -15.86 -21.41
C ASN A 148 17.00 -15.83 -21.93
N ASN A 149 16.11 -16.64 -21.38
CA ASN A 149 14.69 -16.73 -21.77
C ASN A 149 13.79 -15.73 -21.02
N ILE A 150 14.35 -14.99 -20.06
CA ILE A 150 13.65 -13.93 -19.32
C ILE A 150 14.29 -12.60 -19.70
N PRO A 151 13.52 -11.61 -20.17
CA PRO A 151 14.06 -10.29 -20.51
C PRO A 151 14.55 -9.55 -19.26
N PRO A 152 15.65 -8.82 -19.33
CA PRO A 152 16.08 -7.95 -18.24
C PRO A 152 15.08 -6.80 -18.06
N ILE A 153 14.96 -6.32 -16.84
CA ILE A 153 14.17 -5.13 -16.49
C ILE A 153 14.86 -3.90 -17.08
N VAL A 154 14.09 -3.02 -17.73
CA VAL A 154 14.57 -1.76 -18.33
C VAL A 154 13.76 -0.55 -17.82
N ASP A 155 14.27 0.65 -18.08
CA ASP A 155 13.55 1.88 -17.76
C ASP A 155 12.20 1.94 -18.48
N GLY A 156 11.15 2.28 -17.73
CA GLY A 156 9.75 2.29 -18.18
C GLY A 156 8.95 1.04 -17.81
N ASP A 157 9.61 -0.05 -17.43
CA ASP A 157 8.91 -1.26 -17.04
C ASP A 157 8.10 -1.10 -15.76
N LYS A 158 7.00 -1.85 -15.68
CA LYS A 158 6.23 -2.05 -14.47
C LYS A 158 6.69 -3.33 -13.79
N ILE A 159 7.19 -3.19 -12.58
CA ILE A 159 7.71 -4.30 -11.78
C ILE A 159 6.92 -4.46 -10.48
N LYS A 160 7.13 -5.61 -9.86
CA LYS A 160 6.74 -5.90 -8.48
C LYS A 160 8.00 -6.12 -7.66
N PHE A 161 8.06 -5.59 -6.44
CA PHE A 161 9.19 -5.83 -5.54
C PHE A 161 8.73 -6.29 -4.17
N ALA A 162 9.55 -7.12 -3.52
CA ALA A 162 9.36 -7.53 -2.13
C ALA A 162 10.66 -7.45 -1.33
N TYR A 163 10.50 -7.29 -0.02
CA TYR A 163 11.62 -7.31 0.91
C TYR A 163 12.12 -8.75 1.15
N LEU A 164 13.41 -8.86 1.41
CA LEU A 164 14.08 -10.13 1.76
C LEU A 164 14.65 -10.05 3.16
N LYS A 165 14.61 -11.18 3.86
CA LYS A 165 15.35 -11.40 5.13
C LYS A 165 16.84 -11.52 4.82
N VAL A 166 17.68 -11.02 5.72
CA VAL A 166 19.13 -11.14 5.67
C VAL A 166 19.57 -11.92 6.92
N PRO A 167 20.53 -12.85 6.80
CA PRO A 167 21.32 -13.20 5.60
C PRO A 167 20.57 -14.05 4.58
N ASN A 168 20.85 -13.83 3.29
CA ASN A 168 20.34 -14.62 2.18
C ASN A 168 21.43 -14.77 1.11
N ILE A 169 21.15 -15.51 0.04
CA ILE A 169 22.16 -15.86 -0.98
C ILE A 169 22.71 -14.68 -1.77
N ILE A 170 21.95 -13.57 -1.89
CA ILE A 170 22.40 -12.35 -2.56
C ILE A 170 22.88 -11.28 -1.58
N ASN A 171 22.81 -11.57 -0.28
CA ASN A 171 23.16 -10.67 0.81
C ASN A 171 22.51 -9.26 0.69
N ASP A 172 21.28 -9.21 0.21
CA ASP A 172 20.52 -7.96 0.01
C ASP A 172 19.09 -8.07 0.54
N THR A 173 18.44 -6.91 0.73
CA THR A 173 17.16 -6.75 1.43
C THR A 173 15.95 -6.63 0.50
N VAL A 174 16.13 -6.74 -0.82
CA VAL A 174 15.05 -6.55 -1.81
C VAL A 174 15.32 -7.30 -3.09
N ILE A 175 14.26 -7.74 -3.74
CA ILE A 175 14.26 -8.25 -5.12
C ILE A 175 13.04 -7.71 -5.87
N SER A 176 13.20 -7.45 -7.17
CA SER A 176 12.11 -7.09 -8.08
C SER A 176 12.00 -8.12 -9.21
N CYS A 177 10.82 -8.22 -9.81
CA CYS A 177 10.60 -8.95 -11.07
C CYS A 177 9.46 -8.28 -11.86
N ILE A 178 9.31 -8.65 -13.13
CA ILE A 178 8.19 -8.17 -13.96
C ILE A 178 6.95 -9.00 -13.62
N ASP A 179 7.00 -10.29 -13.80
CA ASP A 179 5.88 -11.22 -13.58
C ASP A 179 6.15 -12.11 -12.36
N GLU A 180 6.88 -13.20 -12.53
CA GLU A 180 7.20 -14.18 -11.50
C GLU A 180 8.67 -14.13 -11.09
N LEU A 181 8.94 -14.46 -9.84
CA LEU A 181 10.31 -14.63 -9.36
C LEU A 181 10.86 -15.96 -9.85
N PRO A 182 11.97 -15.99 -10.66
CA PRO A 182 12.52 -17.23 -11.17
C PRO A 182 12.92 -18.21 -10.06
N LYS A 183 12.44 -19.45 -10.14
CA LYS A 183 12.73 -20.50 -9.13
C LYS A 183 14.23 -20.76 -8.98
N GLN A 184 14.99 -20.57 -10.07
CA GLN A 184 16.45 -20.72 -10.11
C GLN A 184 17.18 -19.80 -9.12
N PHE A 185 16.58 -18.64 -8.78
CA PHE A 185 17.15 -17.73 -7.80
C PHE A 185 17.05 -18.24 -6.36
N ASN A 186 16.16 -19.22 -6.10
CA ASN A 186 15.97 -19.80 -4.76
C ASN A 186 15.77 -18.73 -3.66
N LEU A 187 15.10 -17.60 -3.99
CA LEU A 187 14.90 -16.45 -3.10
C LEU A 187 13.55 -16.46 -2.39
N GLU A 188 12.57 -17.25 -2.85
CA GLU A 188 11.20 -17.24 -2.32
C GLU A 188 11.15 -17.52 -0.81
N LYS A 189 11.98 -18.41 -0.31
CA LYS A 189 12.09 -18.74 1.13
C LYS A 189 12.66 -17.61 2.00
N TYR A 190 13.30 -16.62 1.38
CA TYR A 190 13.88 -15.47 2.07
C TYR A 190 12.95 -14.25 2.04
N ILE A 191 11.75 -14.34 1.45
CA ILE A 191 10.81 -13.22 1.44
C ILE A 191 10.45 -12.84 2.88
N ASP A 192 10.67 -11.58 3.22
CA ASP A 192 10.33 -11.02 4.51
C ASP A 192 8.84 -10.61 4.53
N ARG A 193 7.98 -11.60 4.77
CA ARG A 193 6.53 -11.41 4.74
C ARG A 193 6.05 -10.47 5.84
N ASP A 194 6.69 -10.47 7.01
CA ASP A 194 6.35 -9.58 8.12
C ASP A 194 6.68 -8.13 7.78
N LYS A 195 7.88 -7.89 7.25
CA LYS A 195 8.27 -6.55 6.79
C LYS A 195 7.39 -6.08 5.62
N GLN A 196 7.07 -6.99 4.70
CA GLN A 196 6.18 -6.70 3.58
C GLN A 196 4.78 -6.32 4.09
N PHE A 197 4.19 -7.09 5.00
CA PHE A 197 2.92 -6.81 5.65
C PHE A 197 2.92 -5.44 6.34
N ASN A 198 3.93 -5.18 7.16
CA ASN A 198 4.07 -3.90 7.84
C ASN A 198 4.10 -2.72 6.87
N LYS A 199 4.93 -2.81 5.81
CA LYS A 199 5.10 -1.71 4.84
C LYS A 199 3.92 -1.50 3.91
N THR A 200 3.22 -2.57 3.51
CA THR A 200 2.17 -2.48 2.48
C THR A 200 0.76 -2.41 3.04
N PHE A 201 0.56 -2.83 4.28
CA PHE A 201 -0.76 -2.87 4.91
C PHE A 201 -0.80 -2.12 6.24
N LEU A 202 0.05 -2.49 7.21
CA LEU A 202 -0.10 -2.00 8.58
C LEU A 202 0.27 -0.52 8.74
N GLU A 203 1.42 -0.07 8.22
CA GLU A 203 1.80 1.35 8.26
C GLU A 203 0.77 2.26 7.57
N PRO A 204 0.26 1.93 6.35
CA PRO A 204 -0.85 2.65 5.75
C PRO A 204 -2.11 2.70 6.63
N LEU A 205 -2.49 1.58 7.25
CA LEU A 205 -3.67 1.49 8.12
C LEU A 205 -3.46 2.35 9.38
N ARG A 206 -2.33 2.24 10.08
CA ARG A 206 -1.99 3.05 11.26
C ARG A 206 -2.12 4.54 10.97
N SER A 207 -1.67 4.99 9.82
CA SER A 207 -1.79 6.40 9.43
C SER A 207 -3.24 6.92 9.34
N ILE A 208 -4.23 6.03 9.40
CA ILE A 208 -5.65 6.35 9.45
C ILE A 208 -6.19 6.14 10.87
N THR A 209 -5.85 5.03 11.52
CA THR A 209 -6.31 4.71 12.87
C THR A 209 -5.76 5.67 13.92
N ASP A 210 -4.55 6.20 13.74
CA ASP A 210 -3.97 7.24 14.61
C ASP A 210 -4.83 8.52 14.68
N ILE A 211 -5.64 8.82 13.65
CA ILE A 211 -6.52 10.01 13.62
C ILE A 211 -7.72 9.85 14.56
N ILE A 212 -8.11 8.61 14.84
CA ILE A 212 -9.26 8.24 15.66
C ILE A 212 -8.84 7.57 16.96
N ASP A 213 -7.55 7.60 17.31
CA ASP A 213 -6.95 7.00 18.50
C ASP A 213 -7.23 5.49 18.65
N TRP A 214 -7.27 4.76 17.51
CA TRP A 214 -7.44 3.30 17.49
C TRP A 214 -6.12 2.59 17.23
N GLU A 215 -5.91 1.47 17.93
CA GLU A 215 -4.80 0.55 17.67
C GLU A 215 -5.25 -0.59 16.76
N PRO A 216 -4.61 -0.78 15.59
CA PRO A 216 -5.02 -1.81 14.65
C PRO A 216 -4.59 -3.23 15.03
N GLU A 217 -3.77 -3.39 16.06
CA GLU A 217 -3.27 -4.69 16.54
C GLU A 217 -3.46 -4.81 18.05
N PHE A 218 -3.64 -6.03 18.52
CA PHE A 218 -3.56 -6.31 19.96
C PHE A 218 -2.13 -6.02 20.44
N ARG A 219 -2.02 -5.31 21.54
CA ARG A 219 -0.73 -5.15 22.21
C ARG A 219 -0.44 -6.47 22.93
N SER A 220 0.69 -7.12 22.63
CA SER A 220 1.20 -8.17 23.49
C SER A 220 1.54 -7.54 24.84
N THR A 221 0.80 -7.90 25.88
CA THR A 221 1.14 -7.53 27.25
C THR A 221 2.32 -8.37 27.70
N LEU A 222 3.18 -7.81 28.56
CA LEU A 222 4.30 -8.57 29.15
C LEU A 222 3.84 -9.82 29.91
N GLU A 223 2.59 -9.87 30.32
CA GLU A 223 1.94 -10.99 31.00
C GLU A 223 1.82 -12.23 30.10
N GLU A 224 1.57 -12.05 28.78
CA GLU A 224 1.54 -13.17 27.81
C GLU A 224 2.90 -13.80 27.53
N PHE A 225 4.01 -13.16 27.97
CA PHE A 225 5.36 -13.70 27.85
C PHE A 225 5.74 -14.62 29.02
N PHE A 226 4.93 -14.68 30.08
CA PHE A 226 5.21 -15.42 31.30
C PHE A 226 4.23 -16.59 31.54
N GLU A 227 3.29 -16.83 30.63
CA GLU A 227 2.47 -18.05 30.53
C GLU A 227 3.09 -19.06 29.54
#